data_4eb4887e3a27f4065bc66ebe6b7f5f68
#
_entry.id   4eb4887e3a27f4065bc66ebe6b7f5f68
#
_cell.length_a   1.000
_cell.length_b   1.000
_cell.length_c   1.000
_cell.angle_alpha   90.00
_cell.angle_beta   90.00
_cell.angle_gamma   90.00
#
_symmetry.space_group_name_H-M   'P 1'
#
loop_
_entity.id
_entity.type
_entity.pdbx_description
1 polymer ?
#
loop_
_entity_poly.entity_id
_entity_poly.type
_entity_poly.pdbx_seq_one_letter_code
_entity_poly.pdbx_strand_id
1 'polypeptide(L)'
;MHIHATLVELCDAFNAHDLDRIMALFADDCVLEMPRGSDPWGSRFTGKAEVRQALAGRFAGLPDVHYGDAEHFADEAAGTGMSRWRLTGSTPEGTRRDVRGCDFYTFREGQVVRKDSYWKIVEPPVAS
;
A
#
# COMPACT_ATOMS: atom_id res chain seq x y z
N MET A 1 -21.51 -0.85 -3.18
CA MET A 1 -20.11 -0.48 -2.97
C MET A 1 -19.31 -0.90 -4.20
N HIS A 2 -18.34 -0.12 -4.64
CA HIS A 2 -17.60 -0.40 -5.87
C HIS A 2 -16.12 -0.65 -5.55
N ILE A 3 -15.84 -1.72 -4.81
CA ILE A 3 -14.50 -2.00 -4.27
C ILE A 3 -13.47 -2.17 -5.39
N HIS A 4 -13.77 -2.95 -6.42
CA HIS A 4 -12.81 -3.16 -7.49
C HIS A 4 -12.40 -1.84 -8.15
N ALA A 5 -13.36 -0.99 -8.47
CA ALA A 5 -13.09 0.33 -9.06
C ALA A 5 -12.25 1.20 -8.11
N THR A 6 -12.53 1.14 -6.81
CA THR A 6 -11.76 1.88 -5.81
C THR A 6 -10.31 1.36 -5.71
N LEU A 7 -10.11 0.05 -5.81
CA LEU A 7 -8.76 -0.54 -5.83
C LEU A 7 -7.95 -0.05 -7.03
N VAL A 8 -8.57 0.02 -8.20
CA VAL A 8 -7.92 0.56 -9.41
C VAL A 8 -7.55 2.02 -9.19
N GLU A 9 -8.46 2.80 -8.64
CA GLU A 9 -8.20 4.23 -8.37
C GLU A 9 -7.11 4.42 -7.33
N LEU A 10 -7.09 3.60 -6.27
CA LEU A 10 -6.00 3.63 -5.28
C LEU A 10 -4.65 3.36 -5.95
N CYS A 11 -4.55 2.34 -6.77
CA CYS A 11 -3.32 2.00 -7.47
C CYS A 11 -2.86 3.17 -8.36
N ASP A 12 -3.77 3.77 -9.11
CA ASP A 12 -3.47 4.93 -9.95
C ASP A 12 -2.98 6.11 -9.11
N ALA A 13 -3.63 6.37 -7.98
CA ALA A 13 -3.25 7.47 -7.08
C ALA A 13 -1.88 7.23 -6.44
N PHE A 14 -1.57 5.99 -6.04
CA PHE A 14 -0.25 5.63 -5.53
C PHE A 14 0.82 5.82 -6.61
N ASN A 15 0.57 5.40 -7.84
CA ASN A 15 1.51 5.56 -8.94
C ASN A 15 1.68 7.03 -9.34
N ALA A 16 0.67 7.86 -9.14
CA ALA A 16 0.76 9.31 -9.33
C ALA A 16 1.47 10.01 -8.16
N HIS A 17 1.76 9.31 -7.07
CA HIS A 17 2.31 9.87 -5.82
C HIS A 17 1.46 11.02 -5.28
N ASP A 18 0.13 10.89 -5.43
CA ASP A 18 -0.83 11.94 -5.08
C ASP A 18 -1.47 11.62 -3.72
N LEU A 19 -0.86 12.15 -2.65
CA LEU A 19 -1.33 11.90 -1.28
C LEU A 19 -2.74 12.41 -1.04
N ASP A 20 -3.11 13.56 -1.58
CA ASP A 20 -4.46 14.10 -1.40
C ASP A 20 -5.50 13.17 -2.00
N ARG A 21 -5.23 12.67 -3.21
CA ARG A 21 -6.11 11.73 -3.90
C ARG A 21 -6.20 10.39 -3.16
N ILE A 22 -5.07 9.88 -2.66
CA ILE A 22 -5.05 8.66 -1.84
C ILE A 22 -5.90 8.84 -0.60
N MET A 23 -5.64 9.89 0.17
CA MET A 23 -6.29 10.10 1.47
C MET A 23 -7.79 10.41 1.35
N ALA A 24 -8.23 10.93 0.20
CA ALA A 24 -9.66 11.13 -0.06
C ALA A 24 -10.45 9.81 -0.08
N LEU A 25 -9.77 8.68 -0.32
CA LEU A 25 -10.38 7.34 -0.37
C LEU A 25 -10.35 6.62 0.98
N PHE A 26 -9.69 7.20 2.00
CA PHE A 26 -9.56 6.62 3.33
C PHE A 26 -10.56 7.24 4.30
N ALA A 27 -11.08 6.42 5.21
CA ALA A 27 -11.94 6.89 6.31
C ALA A 27 -11.11 7.65 7.35
N ASP A 28 -11.78 8.49 8.16
CA ASP A 28 -11.11 9.27 9.19
C ASP A 28 -10.42 8.41 10.24
N ASP A 29 -11.00 7.25 10.57
CA ASP A 29 -10.50 6.30 11.55
C ASP A 29 -9.68 5.16 10.91
N CYS A 30 -9.10 5.39 9.76
CA CYS A 30 -8.34 4.39 9.02
C CYS A 30 -7.12 3.88 9.78
N VAL A 31 -6.70 2.65 9.44
CA VAL A 31 -5.51 2.01 9.97
C VAL A 31 -4.62 1.56 8.82
N LEU A 32 -3.33 1.81 8.95
CA LEU A 32 -2.30 1.30 8.03
C LEU A 32 -1.39 0.37 8.81
N GLU A 33 -1.18 -0.83 8.27
CA GLU A 33 -0.18 -1.77 8.77
C GLU A 33 0.89 -1.97 7.71
N MET A 34 2.12 -1.61 8.05
CA MET A 34 3.25 -1.64 7.12
C MET A 34 3.81 -3.06 6.99
N PRO A 35 4.51 -3.37 5.88
CA PRO A 35 5.03 -4.72 5.66
C PRO A 35 6.20 -5.09 6.59
N ARG A 36 6.66 -4.17 7.39
CA ARG A 36 7.73 -4.38 8.37
C ARG A 36 7.45 -3.62 9.66
N GLY A 37 8.10 -4.03 10.72
CA GLY A 37 8.01 -3.41 12.04
C GLY A 37 8.40 -4.41 13.11
N SER A 38 8.30 -4.01 14.35
CA SER A 38 8.69 -4.84 15.51
C SER A 38 7.59 -5.79 15.98
N ASP A 39 6.38 -5.64 15.46
CA ASP A 39 5.21 -6.46 15.83
C ASP A 39 4.80 -7.41 14.71
N PRO A 40 4.01 -8.46 15.00
CA PRO A 40 3.54 -9.38 13.96
C PRO A 40 2.73 -8.72 12.84
N TRP A 41 2.11 -7.59 13.09
CA TRP A 41 1.37 -6.80 12.11
C TRP A 41 2.21 -5.69 11.46
N GLY A 42 3.51 -5.67 11.70
CA GLY A 42 4.40 -4.60 11.25
C GLY A 42 4.24 -3.35 12.10
N SER A 43 4.56 -2.20 11.53
CA SER A 43 4.29 -0.90 12.17
C SER A 43 2.87 -0.48 11.84
N ARG A 44 2.12 -0.06 12.87
CA ARG A 44 0.71 0.33 12.74
C ARG A 44 0.55 1.84 12.96
N PHE A 45 -0.22 2.46 12.08
CA PHE A 45 -0.57 3.88 12.15
C PHE A 45 -2.08 4.00 12.15
N THR A 46 -2.63 4.91 12.95
CA THR A 46 -4.08 5.07 13.11
C THR A 46 -4.51 6.51 12.89
N GLY A 47 -5.60 6.69 12.15
CA GLY A 47 -6.14 7.99 11.79
C GLY A 47 -5.50 8.60 10.55
N LYS A 48 -6.25 9.48 9.87
CA LYS A 48 -5.83 10.06 8.60
C LYS A 48 -4.48 10.78 8.68
N ALA A 49 -4.23 11.53 9.74
CA ALA A 49 -3.00 12.32 9.87
C ALA A 49 -1.76 11.42 9.96
N GLU A 50 -1.80 10.39 10.82
CA GLU A 50 -0.68 9.45 10.96
C GLU A 50 -0.49 8.62 9.68
N VAL A 51 -1.59 8.14 9.09
CA VAL A 51 -1.52 7.33 7.87
C VAL A 51 -0.96 8.15 6.71
N ARG A 52 -1.40 9.39 6.55
CA ARG A 52 -0.85 10.30 5.53
C ARG A 52 0.65 10.48 5.70
N GLN A 53 1.11 10.70 6.93
CA GLN A 53 2.51 10.90 7.23
C GLN A 53 3.34 9.64 6.91
N ALA A 54 2.83 8.46 7.24
CA ALA A 54 3.49 7.19 6.94
C ALA A 54 3.60 6.97 5.42
N LEU A 55 2.55 7.28 4.66
CA LEU A 55 2.56 7.16 3.20
C LEU A 55 3.49 8.20 2.56
N ALA A 56 3.56 9.42 3.11
CA ALA A 56 4.52 10.42 2.66
C ALA A 56 5.96 9.90 2.84
N GLY A 57 6.22 9.19 3.93
CA GLY A 57 7.51 8.53 4.16
C GLY A 57 7.84 7.49 3.10
N ARG A 58 6.84 6.76 2.58
CA ARG A 58 7.02 5.82 1.47
C ARG A 58 7.55 6.54 0.23
N PHE A 59 6.96 7.67 -0.13
CA PHE A 59 7.37 8.43 -1.30
C PHE A 59 8.72 9.15 -1.09
N ALA A 60 9.04 9.51 0.15
CA ALA A 60 10.37 10.06 0.46
C ALA A 60 11.46 8.98 0.41
N GLY A 61 11.14 7.77 0.89
CA GLY A 61 12.08 6.65 0.93
C GLY A 61 12.32 5.99 -0.43
N LEU A 62 11.33 6.03 -1.32
CA LEU A 62 11.41 5.53 -2.69
C LEU A 62 10.79 6.57 -3.63
N PRO A 63 11.54 7.64 -3.99
CA PRO A 63 10.95 8.75 -4.76
C PRO A 63 10.39 8.38 -6.13
N ASP A 64 10.86 7.27 -6.71
CA ASP A 64 10.41 6.77 -8.00
C ASP A 64 9.57 5.50 -7.87
N VAL A 65 8.97 5.24 -6.71
CA VAL A 65 8.21 4.01 -6.48
C VAL A 65 7.08 3.86 -7.50
N HIS A 66 6.97 2.65 -8.04
CA HIS A 66 5.92 2.28 -8.98
C HIS A 66 5.38 0.89 -8.64
N TYR A 67 4.06 0.78 -8.66
CA TYR A 67 3.34 -0.48 -8.43
C TYR A 67 2.87 -0.99 -9.79
N GLY A 68 3.60 -1.98 -10.34
CA GLY A 68 3.35 -2.54 -11.66
C GLY A 68 2.67 -3.90 -11.58
N ASP A 69 2.21 -4.38 -12.75
CA ASP A 69 1.57 -5.69 -12.91
C ASP A 69 0.41 -5.90 -11.92
N ALA A 70 -0.34 -4.85 -11.62
CA ALA A 70 -1.35 -4.86 -10.59
C ALA A 70 -2.54 -5.74 -10.97
N GLU A 71 -2.96 -6.57 -9.99
CA GLU A 71 -4.18 -7.37 -10.08
C GLU A 71 -5.05 -7.03 -8.87
N HIS A 72 -6.35 -6.87 -9.09
CA HIS A 72 -7.29 -6.47 -8.05
C HIS A 72 -8.38 -7.51 -7.87
N PHE A 73 -8.67 -7.81 -6.62
CA PHE A 73 -9.69 -8.79 -6.23
C PHE A 73 -10.63 -8.13 -5.22
N ALA A 74 -11.92 -8.23 -5.44
CA ALA A 74 -12.92 -7.61 -4.57
C ALA A 74 -13.94 -8.62 -4.09
N ASP A 75 -14.28 -8.55 -2.80
CA ASP A 75 -15.41 -9.23 -2.20
C ASP A 75 -16.38 -8.17 -1.69
N GLU A 76 -17.33 -7.80 -2.50
CA GLU A 76 -18.29 -6.74 -2.18
C GLU A 76 -19.15 -7.10 -0.95
N ALA A 77 -19.53 -8.37 -0.81
CA ALA A 77 -20.36 -8.82 0.31
C ALA A 77 -19.61 -8.73 1.64
N ALA A 78 -18.31 -9.06 1.66
CA ALA A 78 -17.49 -8.99 2.85
C ALA A 78 -16.95 -7.58 3.13
N GLY A 79 -17.01 -6.68 2.16
CA GLY A 79 -16.41 -5.35 2.28
C GLY A 79 -14.89 -5.38 2.29
N THR A 80 -14.29 -6.34 1.57
CA THR A 80 -12.83 -6.49 1.50
C THR A 80 -12.34 -6.50 0.06
N GLY A 81 -11.05 -6.23 -0.10
CA GLY A 81 -10.40 -6.30 -1.39
C GLY A 81 -8.90 -6.46 -1.24
N MET A 82 -8.25 -6.86 -2.33
CA MET A 82 -6.81 -7.05 -2.35
C MET A 82 -6.26 -6.56 -3.67
N SER A 83 -5.11 -5.88 -3.61
CA SER A 83 -4.32 -5.54 -4.78
C SER A 83 -2.98 -6.23 -4.67
N ARG A 84 -2.61 -6.99 -5.69
CA ARG A 84 -1.31 -7.66 -5.80
C ARG A 84 -0.50 -6.96 -6.89
N TRP A 85 0.78 -6.70 -6.63
CA TRP A 85 1.60 -5.87 -7.49
C TRP A 85 3.08 -6.24 -7.39
N ARG A 86 3.86 -5.69 -8.31
CA ARG A 86 5.32 -5.67 -8.25
C ARG A 86 5.77 -4.24 -8.01
N LEU A 87 6.38 -4.02 -6.86
CA LEU A 87 6.91 -2.71 -6.50
C LEU A 87 8.34 -2.58 -7.00
N THR A 88 8.62 -1.50 -7.71
CA THR A 88 9.96 -1.13 -8.14
C THR A 88 10.26 0.29 -7.71
N GLY A 89 11.52 0.58 -7.46
CA GLY A 89 11.96 1.90 -7.08
C GLY A 89 13.39 1.90 -6.60
N SER A 90 13.91 3.07 -6.29
CA SER A 90 15.26 3.23 -5.76
C SER A 90 15.24 4.20 -4.60
N THR A 91 16.05 3.90 -3.56
CA THR A 91 16.24 4.82 -2.46
C THR A 91 17.01 6.06 -2.95
N PRO A 92 16.99 7.19 -2.18
CA PRO A 92 17.79 8.35 -2.54
C PRO A 92 19.29 8.05 -2.68
N GLU A 93 19.80 7.01 -1.98
CA GLU A 93 21.17 6.54 -2.08
C GLU A 93 21.42 5.63 -3.28
N GLY A 94 20.39 5.32 -4.06
CA GLY A 94 20.49 4.50 -5.26
C GLY A 94 20.33 3.00 -5.05
N THR A 95 19.88 2.55 -3.87
CA THR A 95 19.61 1.13 -3.64
C THR A 95 18.30 0.75 -4.33
N ARG A 96 18.38 -0.23 -5.22
CA ARG A 96 17.21 -0.72 -5.98
C ARG A 96 16.32 -1.59 -5.11
N ARG A 97 15.00 -1.36 -5.19
CA ARG A 97 13.97 -2.23 -4.64
C ARG A 97 13.16 -2.82 -5.79
N ASP A 98 12.95 -4.12 -5.75
CA ASP A 98 12.15 -4.85 -6.73
C ASP A 98 11.55 -6.04 -5.99
N VAL A 99 10.27 -5.92 -5.59
CA VAL A 99 9.64 -6.88 -4.69
C VAL A 99 8.16 -7.04 -5.06
N ARG A 100 7.68 -8.27 -4.98
CA ARG A 100 6.24 -8.54 -5.11
C ARG A 100 5.58 -8.48 -3.74
N GLY A 101 4.36 -7.99 -3.74
CA GLY A 101 3.57 -7.92 -2.51
C GLY A 101 2.11 -7.73 -2.79
N CYS A 102 1.36 -7.50 -1.74
CA CYS A 102 -0.06 -7.21 -1.83
C CYS A 102 -0.51 -6.33 -0.68
N ASP A 103 -1.62 -5.65 -0.90
CA ASP A 103 -2.33 -4.90 0.13
C ASP A 103 -3.69 -5.54 0.32
N PHE A 104 -4.01 -5.91 1.54
CA PHE A 104 -5.34 -6.36 1.91
C PHE A 104 -6.10 -5.17 2.50
N TYR A 105 -7.24 -4.82 1.88
CA TYR A 105 -8.04 -3.68 2.26
C TYR A 105 -9.35 -4.10 2.90
N THR A 106 -9.76 -3.37 3.93
CA THR A 106 -11.11 -3.43 4.49
C THR A 106 -11.79 -2.10 4.24
N PHE A 107 -13.06 -2.16 3.80
CA PHE A 107 -13.85 -0.99 3.45
C PHE A 107 -15.08 -0.86 4.33
N ARG A 108 -15.50 0.38 4.57
CA ARG A 108 -16.77 0.72 5.18
C ARG A 108 -17.34 1.90 4.42
N GLU A 109 -18.57 1.74 3.90
CA GLU A 109 -19.25 2.79 3.12
C GLU A 109 -18.40 3.33 1.96
N GLY A 110 -17.68 2.42 1.28
CA GLY A 110 -16.84 2.77 0.13
C GLY A 110 -15.50 3.37 0.47
N GLN A 111 -15.16 3.53 1.74
CA GLN A 111 -13.88 4.09 2.18
C GLN A 111 -13.00 3.05 2.84
N VAL A 112 -11.69 3.19 2.68
CA VAL A 112 -10.70 2.30 3.29
C VAL A 112 -10.67 2.55 4.79
N VAL A 113 -10.94 1.52 5.59
CA VAL A 113 -10.75 1.55 7.05
C VAL A 113 -9.46 0.86 7.48
N ARG A 114 -8.92 -0.05 6.65
CA ARG A 114 -7.65 -0.71 6.92
C ARG A 114 -6.92 -1.03 5.62
N LYS A 115 -5.63 -0.72 5.59
CA LYS A 115 -4.70 -1.14 4.54
C LYS A 115 -3.60 -1.95 5.22
N ASP A 116 -3.56 -3.24 4.91
CA ASP A 116 -2.61 -4.18 5.50
C ASP A 116 -1.66 -4.68 4.40
N SER A 117 -0.40 -4.26 4.46
CA SER A 117 0.59 -4.50 3.41
C SER A 117 1.48 -5.68 3.72
N TYR A 118 1.70 -6.52 2.72
CA TYR A 118 2.59 -7.69 2.78
C TYR A 118 3.57 -7.62 1.62
N TRP A 119 4.84 -7.82 1.92
CA TRP A 119 5.90 -7.88 0.91
C TRP A 119 6.62 -9.20 0.98
N LYS A 120 7.05 -9.71 -0.17
CA LYS A 120 8.03 -10.79 -0.19
C LYS A 120 9.33 -10.28 0.42
N ILE A 121 10.04 -11.16 1.13
CA ILE A 121 11.40 -10.89 1.58
C ILE A 121 12.34 -11.29 0.44
N VAL A 122 13.07 -10.32 -0.10
CA VAL A 122 14.02 -10.56 -1.18
C VAL A 122 15.42 -10.58 -0.55
N GLU A 123 16.04 -11.75 -0.58
CA GLU A 123 17.38 -11.94 -0.04
C GLU A 123 18.43 -11.74 -1.15
N PRO A 124 19.67 -11.37 -0.79
CA PRO A 124 20.75 -11.28 -1.78
C PRO A 124 20.95 -12.66 -2.46
N PRO A 125 21.34 -12.68 -3.76
CA PRO A 125 21.64 -13.93 -4.42
C PRO A 125 22.73 -14.71 -3.66
N VAL A 126 22.58 -16.03 -3.63
CA VAL A 126 23.59 -16.90 -3.02
C VAL A 126 24.85 -16.83 -3.84
N ALA A 127 26.02 -16.56 -3.20
CA ALA A 127 27.31 -16.56 -3.87
C ALA A 127 27.66 -18.00 -4.28
N SER A 128 28.08 -18.17 -5.52
CA SER A 128 28.48 -19.48 -6.06
C SER A 128 30.00 -19.60 -6.12
#